data_8cbd982c4ef7ca1dc6f384d2470f0810
#
_entry.id   8cbd982c4ef7ca1dc6f384d2470f0810
#
_cell.length_a   1.000
_cell.length_b   1.000
_cell.length_c   1.000
_cell.angle_alpha   90.00
_cell.angle_beta   90.00
_cell.angle_gamma   90.00
#
_symmetry.space_group_name_H-M   'P 1'
#
loop_
_entity.id
_entity.type
_entity.pdbx_description
1 polymer ?
#
loop_
_entity_poly.entity_id
_entity_poly.type
_entity_poly.pdbx_seq_one_letter_code
_entity_poly.pdbx_strand_id
1 'polypeptide(L)'
;MAEETEMITEVRRLLERPNYAHIATLLPDGAPHSVPVWIDLEGRDNLVILTGPGSRKARNVARDPRVAISIIDVDQPYASVLIRGQVVELIDGDRAWDIIDRISRKYTGQPYPLRTGRIVLLIKPDHAQALTFG
;
A
#
# COMPACT_ATOMS: atom_id res chain seq x y z
N MET A 1 -10.04 15.79 15.36
CA MET A 1 -10.53 16.20 14.04
C MET A 1 -9.45 16.93 13.25
N ALA A 2 -8.97 18.08 13.73
CA ALA A 2 -7.90 18.83 13.06
C ALA A 2 -6.61 18.03 12.96
N GLU A 3 -6.23 17.32 14.01
CA GLU A 3 -5.03 16.48 14.00
C GLU A 3 -5.13 15.35 13.01
N GLU A 4 -6.30 14.70 12.92
CA GLU A 4 -6.52 13.65 11.94
C GLU A 4 -6.43 14.18 10.51
N THR A 5 -6.97 15.38 10.28
CA THR A 5 -6.90 16.02 8.96
C THR A 5 -5.45 16.31 8.58
N GLU A 6 -4.65 16.84 9.50
CA GLU A 6 -3.24 17.12 9.26
C GLU A 6 -2.45 15.83 9.00
N MET A 7 -2.66 14.80 9.81
CA MET A 7 -2.05 13.49 9.61
C MET A 7 -2.40 12.92 8.27
N ILE A 8 -3.69 12.95 7.90
CA ILE A 8 -4.16 12.44 6.62
C ILE A 8 -3.50 13.19 5.47
N THR A 9 -3.39 14.52 5.55
CA THR A 9 -2.78 15.34 4.51
C THR A 9 -1.32 14.93 4.27
N GLU A 10 -0.52 14.80 5.33
CA GLU A 10 0.88 14.44 5.21
C GLU A 10 1.04 12.99 4.73
N VAL A 11 0.22 12.09 5.23
CA VAL A 11 0.19 10.69 4.77
C VAL A 11 -0.17 10.63 3.29
N ARG A 12 -1.21 11.35 2.87
CA ARG A 12 -1.61 11.39 1.47
C ARG A 12 -0.50 11.92 0.58
N ARG A 13 0.22 12.95 1.02
CA ARG A 13 1.31 13.53 0.24
C ARG A 13 2.37 12.49 -0.09
N LEU A 14 2.78 11.68 0.89
CA LEU A 14 3.76 10.63 0.64
C LEU A 14 3.21 9.50 -0.23
N LEU A 15 1.93 9.16 -0.06
CA LEU A 15 1.27 8.11 -0.84
C LEU A 15 1.02 8.52 -2.29
N GLU A 16 0.79 9.79 -2.56
CA GLU A 16 0.54 10.28 -3.92
C GLU A 16 1.80 10.32 -4.77
N ARG A 17 2.97 10.37 -4.14
CA ARG A 17 4.26 10.41 -4.81
C ARG A 17 4.80 8.99 -5.05
N PRO A 18 5.74 8.81 -5.99
CA PRO A 18 6.27 7.48 -6.28
C PRO A 18 7.29 7.02 -5.24
N ASN A 19 6.92 7.06 -3.98
CA ASN A 19 7.72 6.56 -2.88
C ASN A 19 7.53 5.05 -2.75
N TYR A 20 8.61 4.33 -2.49
CA TYR A 20 8.52 2.89 -2.27
C TYR A 20 8.05 2.63 -0.85
N ALA A 21 7.08 1.72 -0.73
CA ALA A 21 6.56 1.29 0.56
C ALA A 21 7.09 -0.09 0.89
N HIS A 22 7.12 -0.42 2.18
CA HIS A 22 7.32 -1.78 2.64
C HIS A 22 6.03 -2.22 3.32
N ILE A 23 5.52 -3.38 2.92
CA ILE A 23 4.34 -3.97 3.54
C ILE A 23 4.75 -5.21 4.32
N ALA A 24 4.31 -5.28 5.56
CA ALA A 24 4.47 -6.45 6.41
C ALA A 24 3.14 -7.16 6.52
N THR A 25 3.18 -8.48 6.33
CA THR A 25 2.06 -9.40 6.52
C THR A 25 2.53 -10.52 7.44
N LEU A 26 1.62 -11.37 7.91
CA LEU A 26 1.95 -12.39 8.89
C LEU A 26 1.98 -13.78 8.26
N LEU A 27 3.10 -14.47 8.46
CA LEU A 27 3.26 -15.88 8.09
C LEU A 27 2.36 -16.76 8.96
N PRO A 28 2.14 -18.02 8.58
CA PRO A 28 1.29 -18.94 9.37
C PRO A 28 1.70 -19.09 10.83
N ASP A 29 2.98 -18.96 11.15
CA ASP A 29 3.49 -19.04 12.52
C ASP A 29 3.44 -17.71 13.27
N GLY A 30 2.90 -16.65 12.62
CA GLY A 30 2.83 -15.32 13.21
C GLY A 30 4.07 -14.46 12.98
N ALA A 31 5.10 -14.98 12.34
CA ALA A 31 6.28 -14.19 12.04
C ALA A 31 5.97 -13.14 10.98
N PRO A 32 6.51 -11.91 11.09
CA PRO A 32 6.30 -10.90 10.07
C PRO A 32 7.10 -11.18 8.80
N HIS A 33 6.47 -10.87 7.66
CA HIS A 33 7.08 -10.97 6.33
C HIS A 33 6.97 -9.60 5.68
N SER A 34 8.09 -8.98 5.34
CA SER A 34 8.12 -7.59 4.84
C SER A 34 8.78 -7.55 3.47
N VAL A 35 8.12 -6.88 2.53
CA VAL A 35 8.62 -6.72 1.16
C VAL A 35 8.32 -5.32 0.65
N PRO A 36 9.16 -4.78 -0.28
CA PRO A 36 8.85 -3.52 -0.93
C PRO A 36 7.71 -3.68 -1.94
N VAL A 37 6.89 -2.66 -2.05
CA VAL A 37 5.74 -2.65 -2.97
C VAL A 37 5.54 -1.25 -3.54
N TRP A 38 4.83 -1.19 -4.68
CA TRP A 38 4.24 0.05 -5.17
C TRP A 38 2.88 0.21 -4.50
N ILE A 39 2.52 1.45 -4.17
CA ILE A 39 1.30 1.74 -3.42
C ILE A 39 0.64 3.00 -3.96
N ASP A 40 -0.67 3.08 -3.83
CA ASP A 40 -1.41 4.30 -4.14
C ASP A 40 -2.64 4.42 -3.24
N LEU A 41 -3.24 5.58 -3.30
CA LEU A 41 -4.52 5.82 -2.66
C LEU A 41 -5.65 5.27 -3.50
N GLU A 42 -6.72 4.84 -2.84
CA GLU A 42 -7.94 4.45 -3.51
C GLU A 42 -9.10 5.10 -2.80
N GLY A 43 -9.87 5.91 -3.55
CA GLY A 43 -10.91 6.69 -2.95
C GLY A 43 -10.34 7.65 -1.93
N ARG A 44 -11.08 7.89 -0.88
CA ARG A 44 -10.71 8.90 0.10
C ARG A 44 -9.72 8.42 1.14
N ASP A 45 -9.90 7.20 1.62
CA ASP A 45 -9.21 6.74 2.82
C ASP A 45 -8.56 5.36 2.69
N ASN A 46 -8.64 4.73 1.53
CA ASN A 46 -8.10 3.40 1.35
C ASN A 46 -6.79 3.41 0.57
N LEU A 47 -6.07 2.31 0.66
CA LEU A 47 -4.81 2.10 -0.03
C LEU A 47 -4.92 0.87 -0.93
N VAL A 48 -4.16 0.87 -2.02
CA VAL A 48 -4.12 -0.27 -2.93
C VAL A 48 -2.69 -0.63 -3.25
N ILE A 49 -2.44 -1.94 -3.33
CA ILE A 49 -1.21 -2.51 -3.87
C ILE A 49 -1.58 -3.59 -4.87
N LEU A 50 -0.67 -3.86 -5.80
CA LEU A 50 -0.86 -4.97 -6.73
C LEU A 50 0.04 -6.14 -6.36
N THR A 51 -0.41 -7.35 -6.66
CA THR A 51 0.38 -8.55 -6.42
C THR A 51 -0.13 -9.70 -7.28
N GLY A 52 0.61 -10.79 -7.32
CA GLY A 52 0.11 -12.04 -7.89
C GLY A 52 -0.81 -12.74 -6.91
N PRO A 53 -1.86 -13.43 -7.38
CA PRO A 53 -2.84 -14.08 -6.50
C PRO A 53 -2.24 -15.20 -5.65
N GLY A 54 -1.14 -15.80 -6.09
CA GLY A 54 -0.44 -16.84 -5.34
C GLY A 54 0.76 -16.37 -4.56
N SER A 55 0.99 -15.05 -4.48
CA SER A 55 2.14 -14.51 -3.76
C SER A 55 2.06 -14.81 -2.27
N ARG A 56 3.23 -14.75 -1.59
CA ARG A 56 3.26 -14.96 -0.14
C ARG A 56 2.35 -13.96 0.57
N LYS A 57 2.41 -12.67 0.21
CA LYS A 57 1.57 -11.66 0.87
C LYS A 57 0.09 -11.89 0.60
N ALA A 58 -0.30 -12.31 -0.62
CA ALA A 58 -1.70 -12.61 -0.91
C ALA A 58 -2.21 -13.77 -0.05
N ARG A 59 -1.41 -14.82 0.09
CA ARG A 59 -1.76 -15.97 0.93
C ARG A 59 -1.81 -15.59 2.41
N ASN A 60 -0.89 -14.75 2.84
CA ASN A 60 -0.84 -14.31 4.23
C ASN A 60 -2.08 -13.52 4.60
N VAL A 61 -2.50 -12.54 3.78
CA VAL A 61 -3.66 -11.69 4.09
C VAL A 61 -4.99 -12.43 3.93
N ALA A 62 -5.03 -13.52 3.15
CA ALA A 62 -6.21 -14.37 3.07
C ALA A 62 -6.47 -15.09 4.40
N ARG A 63 -5.41 -15.39 5.14
CA ARG A 63 -5.50 -16.06 6.45
C ARG A 63 -5.62 -15.04 7.58
N ASP A 64 -4.83 -13.97 7.54
CA ASP A 64 -4.81 -12.92 8.56
C ASP A 64 -4.71 -11.58 7.84
N PRO A 65 -5.76 -10.77 7.83
CA PRO A 65 -5.81 -9.55 7.01
C PRO A 65 -4.97 -8.40 7.53
N ARG A 66 -4.37 -8.50 8.70
CA ARG A 66 -3.62 -7.41 9.31
C ARG A 66 -2.35 -7.12 8.52
N VAL A 67 -2.07 -5.84 8.30
CA VAL A 67 -0.87 -5.38 7.61
C VAL A 67 -0.27 -4.17 8.32
N ALA A 68 1.03 -3.99 8.13
CA ALA A 68 1.72 -2.76 8.49
C ALA A 68 2.48 -2.26 7.27
N ILE A 69 2.49 -0.95 7.08
CA ILE A 69 3.10 -0.31 5.92
C ILE A 69 3.98 0.82 6.41
N SER A 70 5.19 0.90 5.86
CA SER A 70 6.06 2.04 6.10
C SER A 70 6.52 2.62 4.77
N ILE A 71 6.63 3.96 4.72
CA ILE A 71 7.03 4.69 3.52
C ILE A 71 8.01 5.77 3.95
N ILE A 72 9.08 5.92 3.19
CA ILE A 72 10.02 7.02 3.37
C ILE A 72 9.93 7.93 2.14
N ASP A 73 10.03 9.25 2.35
CA ASP A 73 10.03 10.22 1.26
C ASP A 73 11.40 10.15 0.56
N VAL A 74 11.41 9.86 -0.76
CA VAL A 74 12.66 9.75 -1.51
C VAL A 74 13.41 11.07 -1.61
N ASP A 75 12.70 12.20 -1.50
CA ASP A 75 13.30 13.53 -1.59
C ASP A 75 13.71 14.06 -0.22
N GLN A 76 13.13 13.53 0.85
CA GLN A 76 13.41 13.98 2.21
C GLN A 76 13.42 12.77 3.15
N PRO A 77 14.56 12.07 3.26
CA PRO A 77 14.62 10.78 3.97
C PRO A 77 14.25 10.84 5.45
N TYR A 78 14.17 12.02 6.03
CA TYR A 78 13.75 12.19 7.43
C TYR A 78 12.22 12.17 7.59
N ALA A 79 11.47 12.26 6.50
CA ALA A 79 10.03 12.20 6.53
C ALA A 79 9.57 10.78 6.18
N SER A 80 8.75 10.21 7.04
CA SER A 80 8.23 8.86 6.83
C SER A 80 6.78 8.75 7.30
N VAL A 81 6.15 7.67 6.90
CA VAL A 81 4.77 7.35 7.27
C VAL A 81 4.71 5.91 7.75
N LEU A 82 3.98 5.70 8.81
CA LEU A 82 3.68 4.38 9.34
C LEU A 82 2.17 4.18 9.32
N ILE A 83 1.71 3.08 8.74
CA ILE A 83 0.29 2.76 8.64
C ILE A 83 0.09 1.34 9.13
N ARG A 84 -0.97 1.12 9.92
CA ARG A 84 -1.46 -0.22 10.22
C ARG A 84 -2.90 -0.31 9.76
N GLY A 85 -3.26 -1.45 9.23
CA GLY A 85 -4.61 -1.64 8.73
C GLY A 85 -4.90 -3.09 8.39
N GLN A 86 -5.92 -3.27 7.58
CA GLN A 86 -6.37 -4.59 7.19
C GLN A 86 -6.72 -4.60 5.71
N VAL A 87 -6.41 -5.72 5.05
CA VAL A 87 -6.94 -5.97 3.72
C VAL A 87 -8.43 -6.27 3.87
N VAL A 88 -9.26 -5.50 3.20
CA VAL A 88 -10.73 -5.62 3.28
C VAL A 88 -11.35 -6.14 2.00
N GLU A 89 -10.62 -6.11 0.90
CA GLU A 89 -11.13 -6.59 -0.39
C GLU A 89 -9.97 -7.04 -1.27
N LEU A 90 -10.20 -8.12 -2.00
CA LEU A 90 -9.33 -8.53 -3.10
C LEU A 90 -10.08 -8.15 -4.39
N ILE A 91 -9.45 -7.34 -5.23
CA ILE A 91 -10.03 -6.83 -6.46
C ILE A 91 -9.37 -7.53 -7.64
N ASP A 92 -10.19 -8.02 -8.56
CA ASP A 92 -9.72 -8.65 -9.80
C ASP A 92 -10.46 -8.07 -11.01
N GLY A 93 -10.13 -8.59 -12.20
CA GLY A 93 -10.79 -8.18 -13.44
C GLY A 93 -10.49 -6.75 -13.85
N ASP A 94 -11.43 -6.14 -14.59
CA ASP A 94 -11.23 -4.82 -15.19
C ASP A 94 -10.96 -3.73 -14.15
N ARG A 95 -11.67 -3.78 -13.03
CA ARG A 95 -11.45 -2.81 -11.95
C ARG A 95 -10.02 -2.87 -11.42
N ALA A 96 -9.48 -4.09 -11.28
CA ALA A 96 -8.10 -4.26 -10.84
C ALA A 96 -7.13 -3.66 -11.86
N TRP A 97 -7.36 -3.89 -13.15
CA TRP A 97 -6.45 -3.39 -14.18
C TRP A 97 -6.44 -1.87 -14.26
N ASP A 98 -7.57 -1.21 -14.07
CA ASP A 98 -7.61 0.25 -13.99
C ASP A 98 -6.70 0.76 -12.85
N ILE A 99 -6.78 0.12 -11.70
CA ILE A 99 -5.96 0.49 -10.53
C ILE A 99 -4.49 0.16 -10.77
N ILE A 100 -4.19 -1.03 -11.30
CA ILE A 100 -2.82 -1.48 -11.58
C ILE A 100 -2.12 -0.54 -12.53
N ASP A 101 -2.79 -0.14 -13.61
CA ASP A 101 -2.21 0.77 -14.59
C ASP A 101 -1.98 2.16 -14.01
N ARG A 102 -2.89 2.64 -13.16
CA ARG A 102 -2.71 3.90 -12.46
C ARG A 102 -1.48 3.87 -11.56
N ILE A 103 -1.32 2.80 -10.78
CA ILE A 103 -0.14 2.61 -9.93
C ILE A 103 1.12 2.58 -10.79
N SER A 104 1.12 1.79 -11.84
CA SER A 104 2.29 1.66 -12.72
C SER A 104 2.67 3.00 -13.35
N ARG A 105 1.70 3.77 -13.81
CA ARG A 105 1.99 5.09 -14.40
C ARG A 105 2.60 6.04 -13.39
N LYS A 106 2.21 5.95 -12.13
CA LYS A 106 2.81 6.77 -11.08
C LYS A 106 4.30 6.47 -10.92
N TYR A 107 4.69 5.20 -10.95
CA TYR A 107 6.08 4.78 -10.71
C TYR A 107 6.94 4.76 -11.97
N THR A 108 6.36 4.47 -13.12
CA THR A 108 7.12 4.24 -14.37
C THR A 108 6.74 5.16 -15.51
N GLY A 109 5.61 5.84 -15.44
CA GLY A 109 5.06 6.62 -16.54
C GLY A 109 4.34 5.78 -17.59
N GLN A 110 4.27 4.46 -17.43
CA GLN A 110 3.72 3.52 -18.40
C GLN A 110 2.69 2.59 -17.75
N PRO A 111 1.76 2.03 -18.54
CA PRO A 111 0.89 0.97 -18.02
C PRO A 111 1.71 -0.26 -17.63
N TYR A 112 1.13 -1.09 -16.79
CA TYR A 112 1.81 -2.28 -16.29
C TYR A 112 2.02 -3.28 -17.45
N PRO A 113 3.26 -3.72 -17.70
CA PRO A 113 3.53 -4.51 -18.91
C PRO A 113 3.00 -5.95 -18.88
N LEU A 114 2.96 -6.57 -17.69
CA LEU A 114 2.47 -7.94 -17.54
C LEU A 114 0.95 -7.90 -17.40
N ARG A 115 0.24 -8.44 -18.40
CA ARG A 115 -1.22 -8.26 -18.49
C ARG A 115 -2.05 -9.41 -17.93
N THR A 116 -1.44 -10.34 -17.20
CA THR A 116 -2.15 -11.47 -16.58
C THR A 116 -1.62 -11.74 -15.19
N GLY A 117 -2.42 -12.44 -14.39
CA GLY A 117 -1.98 -12.96 -13.09
C GLY A 117 -1.71 -11.88 -12.06
N ARG A 118 -2.51 -10.81 -12.06
CA ARG A 118 -2.39 -9.74 -11.06
C ARG A 118 -3.74 -9.43 -10.45
N ILE A 119 -3.70 -9.13 -9.16
CA ILE A 119 -4.85 -8.69 -8.39
C ILE A 119 -4.44 -7.43 -7.60
N VAL A 120 -5.44 -6.78 -7.04
CA VAL A 120 -5.26 -5.62 -6.17
C VAL A 120 -5.75 -5.99 -4.77
N LEU A 121 -4.96 -5.62 -3.76
CA LEU A 121 -5.37 -5.72 -2.37
C LEU A 121 -5.81 -4.33 -1.92
N LEU A 122 -7.04 -4.21 -1.47
CA LEU A 122 -7.60 -2.97 -0.93
C LEU A 122 -7.42 -2.99 0.58
N ILE A 123 -6.74 -1.96 1.09
CA ILE A 123 -6.36 -1.87 2.50
C ILE A 123 -7.09 -0.71 3.13
N LYS A 124 -7.73 -0.99 4.26
CA LYS A 124 -8.35 0.04 5.09
C LYS A 124 -7.41 0.35 6.25
N PRO A 125 -6.90 1.59 6.35
CA PRO A 125 -6.06 1.97 7.50
C PRO A 125 -6.88 2.05 8.78
N ASP A 126 -6.32 1.51 9.86
CA ASP A 126 -6.85 1.67 11.22
C ASP A 126 -6.07 2.75 11.97
N HIS A 127 -4.81 2.95 11.60
CA HIS A 127 -3.92 3.93 12.21
C HIS A 127 -2.93 4.40 11.15
N ALA A 128 -2.73 5.71 11.06
CA ALA A 128 -1.74 6.29 10.16
C ALA A 128 -1.04 7.45 10.88
N GLN A 129 0.27 7.49 10.76
CA GLN A 129 1.09 8.46 11.47
C GLN A 129 2.22 8.95 10.59
N ALA A 130 2.39 10.25 10.50
CA ALA A 130 3.55 10.86 9.87
C ALA A 130 4.63 11.09 10.91
N LEU A 131 5.85 10.74 10.56
CA LEU A 131 7.02 10.85 11.44
C LEU A 131 8.06 11.73 10.77
N THR A 132 8.70 12.58 11.55
CA THR A 132 9.81 13.40 11.09
C THR A 132 10.95 13.25 12.09
N PHE A 133 12.12 12.89 11.57
CA PHE A 133 13.33 12.76 12.37
C PHE A 133 14.15 14.01 12.13
N GLY A 134 14.34 14.72 13.20
CA GLY A 134 15.00 15.95 12.99
C GLY A 134 16.18 16.24 13.80
#